data_8cb3cfdb202ca1e56ea45010156168cf
#
_entry.id   8cb3cfdb202ca1e56ea45010156168cf
#
_cell.length_a   1.000
_cell.length_b   1.000
_cell.length_c   1.000
_cell.angle_alpha   90.00
_cell.angle_beta   90.00
_cell.angle_gamma   90.00
#
_symmetry.space_group_name_H-M   'P 1'
#
loop_
_entity.id
_entity.type
_entity.pdbx_description
1 polymer ?
#
loop_
_entity_poly.entity_id
_entity_poly.type
_entity_poly.pdbx_seq_one_letter_code
_entity_poly.pdbx_strand_id
1 'polypeptide(L)'
;MRRFTDKVYGGIKLTWPGVILYAVGAAVLTTVFLVLPIFQGTSFARMGETLEAWVFFAVIIIANAKSPLDSALKTFVFFLISQPLIYLLQVPFSWQGWGLFQYYKHWFILTLCTFPAAYIGWYIKKKNWLSLLILMPVLILLAYLCEDGLKHVIHQFPSLLIMVVFCVLQVFLYLYTFTEKASQKIIGALVPAAVIAVMLLLPKNVDFSSSQFLPDNPVLTENAEMTVDNTGIADISVSGTGEDSTVLIQAHAYGDTSFTIIDGDKEYQYNLRIYEDDLGTSQIDITAK
;
A
#
# COMPACT_ATOMS: atom_id res chain seq x y z
N MET A 1 14.99 -6.37 -26.90
CA MET A 1 14.43 -6.74 -25.59
C MET A 1 15.24 -7.83 -24.91
N ARG A 2 15.48 -9.01 -25.52
CA ARG A 2 16.25 -10.11 -24.92
C ARG A 2 17.65 -9.71 -24.42
N ARG A 3 18.41 -8.93 -25.21
CA ARG A 3 19.75 -8.43 -24.79
C ARG A 3 19.69 -7.52 -23.57
N PHE A 4 18.61 -6.75 -23.38
CA PHE A 4 18.42 -5.89 -22.22
C PHE A 4 18.09 -6.71 -20.97
N THR A 5 17.11 -7.62 -21.08
CA THR A 5 16.71 -8.48 -19.95
C THR A 5 17.84 -9.38 -19.49
N ASP A 6 18.59 -9.99 -20.41
CA ASP A 6 19.74 -10.84 -20.08
C ASP A 6 20.87 -10.03 -19.37
N LYS A 7 21.04 -8.76 -19.74
CA LYS A 7 22.00 -7.87 -19.08
C LYS A 7 21.55 -7.47 -17.67
N VAL A 8 20.30 -7.14 -17.48
CA VAL A 8 19.76 -6.66 -16.18
C VAL A 8 19.53 -7.82 -15.20
N TYR A 9 18.98 -8.95 -15.68
CA TYR A 9 18.56 -10.08 -14.83
C TYR A 9 19.50 -11.29 -14.96
N GLY A 10 20.79 -11.08 -14.92
CA GLY A 10 21.81 -12.16 -14.94
C GLY A 10 23.17 -11.74 -15.46
N GLY A 11 23.29 -10.52 -16.02
CA GLY A 11 24.54 -9.98 -16.58
C GLY A 11 25.30 -9.02 -15.66
N ILE A 12 24.74 -8.62 -14.53
CA ILE A 12 25.39 -7.68 -13.60
C ILE A 12 26.26 -8.46 -12.62
N LYS A 13 27.57 -8.16 -12.60
CA LYS A 13 28.48 -8.67 -11.57
C LYS A 13 28.27 -7.91 -10.27
N LEU A 14 27.31 -8.37 -9.46
CA LEU A 14 26.98 -7.72 -8.20
C LEU A 14 28.02 -8.10 -7.13
N THR A 15 29.00 -7.23 -6.91
CA THR A 15 29.99 -7.35 -5.83
C THR A 15 29.43 -6.76 -4.52
N TRP A 16 30.05 -7.04 -3.38
CA TRP A 16 29.62 -6.46 -2.10
C TRP A 16 29.65 -4.93 -2.07
N PRO A 17 30.73 -4.28 -2.52
CA PRO A 17 30.70 -2.79 -2.66
C PRO A 17 29.59 -2.32 -3.61
N GLY A 18 29.31 -3.07 -4.68
CA GLY A 18 28.21 -2.78 -5.61
C GLY A 18 26.84 -2.86 -4.95
N VAL A 19 26.60 -3.82 -4.06
CA VAL A 19 25.35 -3.93 -3.28
C VAL A 19 25.18 -2.74 -2.33
N ILE A 20 26.26 -2.35 -1.63
CA ILE A 20 26.25 -1.20 -0.72
C ILE A 20 25.96 0.08 -1.50
N LEU A 21 26.64 0.31 -2.63
CA LEU A 21 26.42 1.48 -3.47
C LEU A 21 24.98 1.51 -4.02
N TYR A 22 24.44 0.35 -4.40
CA TYR A 22 23.06 0.20 -4.87
C TYR A 22 22.07 0.53 -3.76
N ALA A 23 22.31 0.07 -2.52
CA ALA A 23 21.46 0.39 -1.36
C ALA A 23 21.48 1.88 -1.02
N VAL A 24 22.66 2.52 -1.02
CA VAL A 24 22.80 3.96 -0.80
C VAL A 24 22.13 4.75 -1.92
N GLY A 25 22.34 4.36 -3.19
CA GLY A 25 21.70 5.01 -4.33
C GLY A 25 20.19 4.91 -4.30
N ALA A 26 19.63 3.74 -3.97
CA ALA A 26 18.20 3.55 -3.80
C ALA A 26 17.64 4.41 -2.66
N ALA A 27 18.33 4.48 -1.52
CA ALA A 27 17.92 5.30 -0.38
C ALA A 27 17.92 6.80 -0.71
N VAL A 28 18.97 7.29 -1.35
CA VAL A 28 19.05 8.71 -1.77
C VAL A 28 17.94 9.03 -2.77
N LEU A 29 17.75 8.19 -3.79
CA LEU A 29 16.71 8.40 -4.80
C LEU A 29 15.30 8.42 -4.18
N THR A 30 15.00 7.48 -3.31
CA THR A 30 13.73 7.42 -2.59
C THR A 30 13.54 8.66 -1.71
N THR A 31 14.55 9.06 -0.96
CA THR A 31 14.47 10.27 -0.14
C THR A 31 14.20 11.52 -0.98
N VAL A 32 14.86 11.66 -2.14
CA VAL A 32 14.60 12.77 -3.08
C VAL A 32 13.13 12.79 -3.51
N PHE A 33 12.54 11.63 -3.84
CA PHE A 33 11.13 11.55 -4.22
C PHE A 33 10.18 11.87 -3.08
N LEU A 34 10.54 11.53 -1.84
CA LEU A 34 9.69 11.77 -0.67
C LEU A 34 9.80 13.19 -0.12
N VAL A 35 10.95 13.86 -0.28
CA VAL A 35 11.23 15.16 0.34
C VAL A 35 10.94 16.34 -0.60
N LEU A 36 11.23 16.20 -1.90
CA LEU A 36 11.10 17.33 -2.82
C LEU A 36 9.61 17.59 -3.17
N PRO A 37 9.14 18.85 -3.00
CA PRO A 37 7.72 19.21 -3.23
C PRO A 37 7.24 18.90 -4.65
N ILE A 38 8.13 18.91 -5.66
CA ILE A 38 7.80 18.62 -7.06
C ILE A 38 7.28 17.18 -7.26
N PHE A 39 7.64 16.25 -6.36
CA PHE A 39 7.21 14.86 -6.44
C PHE A 39 6.00 14.54 -5.56
N GLN A 40 5.58 15.44 -4.67
CA GLN A 40 4.42 15.24 -3.81
C GLN A 40 3.15 15.03 -4.64
N GLY A 41 2.34 14.03 -4.27
CA GLY A 41 1.14 13.63 -5.02
C GLY A 41 1.41 12.95 -6.36
N THR A 42 2.66 12.64 -6.70
CA THR A 42 3.02 11.93 -7.94
C THR A 42 3.32 10.45 -7.72
N SER A 43 3.34 9.69 -8.82
CA SER A 43 3.77 8.28 -8.82
C SER A 43 5.14 8.07 -8.19
N PHE A 44 6.06 9.02 -8.27
CA PHE A 44 7.42 8.87 -7.74
C PHE A 44 7.44 8.87 -6.21
N ALA A 45 6.71 9.79 -5.57
CA ALA A 45 6.58 9.82 -4.12
C ALA A 45 5.88 8.52 -3.64
N ARG A 46 4.77 8.14 -4.28
CA ARG A 46 4.02 6.92 -3.95
C ARG A 46 4.89 5.67 -4.05
N MET A 47 5.67 5.50 -5.14
CA MET A 47 6.60 4.37 -5.32
C MET A 47 7.72 4.32 -4.26
N GLY A 48 8.05 5.46 -3.63
CA GLY A 48 8.97 5.51 -2.49
C GLY A 48 8.38 4.90 -1.22
N GLU A 49 7.07 5.01 -1.05
CA GLU A 49 6.32 4.53 0.13
C GLU A 49 5.82 3.09 -0.01
N THR A 50 5.60 2.62 -1.23
CA THR A 50 5.02 1.31 -1.55
C THR A 50 6.08 0.29 -1.99
N LEU A 51 5.68 -0.97 -2.19
CA LEU A 51 6.62 -2.09 -2.33
C LEU A 51 7.09 -2.37 -3.76
N GLU A 52 6.45 -1.83 -4.81
CA GLU A 52 6.74 -2.17 -6.20
C GLU A 52 8.17 -1.82 -6.62
N ALA A 53 8.70 -0.68 -6.21
CA ALA A 53 10.09 -0.30 -6.48
C ALA A 53 11.07 -1.19 -5.71
N TRP A 54 10.74 -1.52 -4.46
CA TRP A 54 11.57 -2.36 -3.60
C TRP A 54 11.63 -3.80 -4.10
N VAL A 55 10.51 -4.33 -4.58
CA VAL A 55 10.45 -5.64 -5.26
C VAL A 55 11.31 -5.64 -6.51
N PHE A 56 11.26 -4.57 -7.31
CA PHE A 56 12.10 -4.45 -8.50
C PHE A 56 13.59 -4.50 -8.16
N PHE A 57 14.02 -3.76 -7.15
CA PHE A 57 15.40 -3.75 -6.68
C PHE A 57 15.82 -5.13 -6.15
N ALA A 58 14.96 -5.78 -5.37
CA ALA A 58 15.22 -7.13 -4.86
C ALA A 58 15.37 -8.15 -5.99
N VAL A 59 14.47 -8.15 -6.98
CA VAL A 59 14.52 -9.10 -8.11
C VAL A 59 15.79 -8.93 -8.93
N ILE A 60 16.30 -7.70 -9.11
CA ILE A 60 17.59 -7.46 -9.75
C ILE A 60 18.73 -8.15 -8.96
N ILE A 61 18.75 -7.99 -7.63
CA ILE A 61 19.78 -8.62 -6.78
C ILE A 61 19.69 -10.14 -6.88
N ILE A 62 18.47 -10.68 -6.71
CA ILE A 62 18.19 -12.13 -6.73
C ILE A 62 18.64 -12.75 -8.07
N ALA A 63 18.28 -12.10 -9.19
CA ALA A 63 18.61 -12.59 -10.52
C ALA A 63 20.13 -12.61 -10.81
N ASN A 64 20.88 -11.67 -10.22
CA ASN A 64 22.32 -11.54 -10.43
C ASN A 64 23.17 -12.24 -9.36
N ALA A 65 22.55 -12.84 -8.33
CA ALA A 65 23.24 -13.58 -7.28
C ALA A 65 23.76 -14.94 -7.79
N LYS A 66 24.90 -15.39 -7.24
CA LYS A 66 25.58 -16.61 -7.65
C LYS A 66 24.94 -17.87 -7.08
N SER A 67 24.39 -17.81 -5.88
CA SER A 67 23.78 -18.92 -5.16
C SER A 67 22.58 -18.45 -4.33
N PRO A 68 21.73 -19.36 -3.82
CA PRO A 68 20.61 -18.98 -2.94
C PRO A 68 21.07 -18.18 -1.71
N LEU A 69 22.16 -18.60 -1.07
CA LEU A 69 22.70 -17.90 0.11
C LEU A 69 23.28 -16.53 -0.27
N ASP A 70 23.97 -16.41 -1.41
CA ASP A 70 24.47 -15.13 -1.93
C ASP A 70 23.31 -14.16 -2.23
N SER A 71 22.20 -14.68 -2.76
CA SER A 71 20.97 -13.95 -2.99
C SER A 71 20.35 -13.42 -1.68
N ALA A 72 20.18 -14.32 -0.70
CA ALA A 72 19.63 -14.00 0.60
C ALA A 72 20.44 -12.93 1.33
N LEU A 73 21.76 -13.13 1.42
CA LEU A 73 22.66 -12.20 2.11
C LEU A 73 22.70 -10.83 1.44
N LYS A 74 22.83 -10.77 0.11
CA LYS A 74 22.91 -9.50 -0.62
C LYS A 74 21.61 -8.72 -0.56
N THR A 75 20.47 -9.39 -0.70
CA THR A 75 19.16 -8.75 -0.59
C THR A 75 18.92 -8.25 0.82
N PHE A 76 19.22 -9.06 1.82
CA PHE A 76 19.09 -8.66 3.22
C PHE A 76 19.96 -7.43 3.56
N VAL A 77 21.24 -7.45 3.17
CA VAL A 77 22.16 -6.32 3.41
C VAL A 77 21.71 -5.06 2.66
N PHE A 78 21.19 -5.21 1.43
CA PHE A 78 20.63 -4.10 0.67
C PHE A 78 19.51 -3.41 1.48
N PHE A 79 18.53 -4.15 1.99
CA PHE A 79 17.44 -3.58 2.78
C PHE A 79 17.88 -3.09 4.16
N LEU A 80 18.81 -3.79 4.80
CA LEU A 80 19.36 -3.39 6.10
C LEU A 80 20.08 -2.04 6.05
N ILE A 81 20.65 -1.68 4.89
CA ILE A 81 21.30 -0.39 4.67
C ILE A 81 20.30 0.65 4.15
N SER A 82 19.53 0.31 3.12
CA SER A 82 18.68 1.30 2.44
C SER A 82 17.53 1.81 3.32
N GLN A 83 16.86 0.93 4.06
CA GLN A 83 15.69 1.32 4.83
C GLN A 83 16.01 2.32 5.96
N PRO A 84 16.94 2.09 6.89
CA PRO A 84 17.25 3.07 7.92
C PRO A 84 17.87 4.34 7.33
N LEU A 85 18.60 4.24 6.22
CA LEU A 85 19.22 5.39 5.56
C LEU A 85 18.19 6.35 4.99
N ILE A 86 17.06 5.85 4.45
CA ILE A 86 15.94 6.69 4.00
C ILE A 86 15.40 7.54 5.15
N TYR A 87 15.14 6.93 6.31
CA TYR A 87 14.65 7.66 7.48
C TYR A 87 15.69 8.67 7.97
N LEU A 88 16.95 8.27 8.05
CA LEU A 88 18.03 9.16 8.46
C LEU A 88 18.15 10.41 7.56
N LEU A 89 18.04 10.21 6.24
CA LEU A 89 18.12 11.31 5.27
C LEU A 89 16.88 12.22 5.29
N GLN A 90 15.72 11.72 5.74
CA GLN A 90 14.50 12.51 5.88
C GLN A 90 14.42 13.33 7.17
N VAL A 91 15.15 12.95 8.24
CA VAL A 91 15.13 13.64 9.55
C VAL A 91 15.25 15.17 9.43
N PRO A 92 16.19 15.74 8.64
CA PRO A 92 16.35 17.20 8.53
C PRO A 92 15.18 17.92 7.86
N PHE A 93 14.35 17.20 7.10
CA PHE A 93 13.26 17.77 6.30
C PHE A 93 11.88 17.48 6.89
N SER A 94 11.78 16.64 7.91
CA SER A 94 10.53 16.24 8.53
C SER A 94 10.25 17.04 9.79
N TRP A 95 9.00 17.49 9.96
CA TRP A 95 8.54 18.11 11.19
C TRP A 95 8.60 17.14 12.39
N GLN A 96 8.54 15.82 12.15
CA GLN A 96 8.68 14.78 13.19
C GLN A 96 10.14 14.54 13.60
N GLY A 97 11.13 15.01 12.84
CA GLY A 97 12.53 14.78 13.11
C GLY A 97 12.85 13.31 13.34
N TRP A 98 13.51 12.98 14.45
CA TRP A 98 13.84 11.60 14.85
C TRP A 98 12.62 10.72 15.13
N GLY A 99 11.44 11.28 15.35
CA GLY A 99 10.19 10.54 15.53
C GLY A 99 9.83 9.68 14.32
N LEU A 100 10.34 10.00 13.13
CA LEU A 100 10.17 9.18 11.92
C LEU A 100 10.61 7.72 12.13
N PHE A 101 11.60 7.47 12.98
CA PHE A 101 12.09 6.10 13.22
C PHE A 101 11.07 5.17 13.88
N GLN A 102 9.96 5.69 14.42
CA GLN A 102 8.86 4.85 14.91
C GLN A 102 8.26 3.96 13.79
N TYR A 103 8.25 4.45 12.55
CA TYR A 103 7.75 3.70 11.40
C TYR A 103 8.76 2.67 10.88
N TYR A 104 10.05 2.82 11.20
CA TYR A 104 11.09 1.89 10.78
C TYR A 104 10.89 0.47 11.33
N LYS A 105 10.19 0.30 12.45
CA LYS A 105 9.90 -1.02 13.03
C LYS A 105 9.22 -1.97 12.04
N HIS A 106 8.25 -1.47 11.29
CA HIS A 106 7.53 -2.25 10.28
C HIS A 106 8.46 -2.66 9.13
N TRP A 107 9.25 -1.72 8.63
CA TRP A 107 10.22 -1.98 7.57
C TRP A 107 11.34 -2.92 8.02
N PHE A 108 11.74 -2.88 9.29
CA PHE A 108 12.71 -3.80 9.82
C PHE A 108 12.21 -5.25 9.83
N ILE A 109 10.94 -5.47 10.20
CA ILE A 109 10.32 -6.80 10.12
C ILE A 109 10.30 -7.29 8.67
N LEU A 110 9.90 -6.45 7.71
CA LEU A 110 9.95 -6.78 6.29
C LEU A 110 11.38 -7.08 5.83
N THR A 111 12.37 -6.33 6.31
CA THR A 111 13.79 -6.57 6.03
C THR A 111 14.21 -7.96 6.49
N LEU A 112 13.81 -8.42 7.69
CA LEU A 112 14.09 -9.78 8.14
C LEU A 112 13.47 -10.84 7.21
N CYS A 113 12.26 -10.60 6.72
CA CYS A 113 11.58 -11.51 5.79
C CYS A 113 12.26 -11.57 4.41
N THR A 114 13.04 -10.55 4.03
CA THR A 114 13.74 -10.56 2.74
C THR A 114 14.78 -11.67 2.63
N PHE A 115 15.38 -12.09 3.75
CA PHE A 115 16.39 -13.15 3.75
C PHE A 115 15.82 -14.50 3.26
N PRO A 116 14.80 -15.10 3.90
CA PRO A 116 14.21 -16.33 3.41
C PRO A 116 13.54 -16.15 2.05
N ALA A 117 12.89 -15.02 1.78
CA ALA A 117 12.25 -14.74 0.51
C ALA A 117 13.25 -14.73 -0.65
N ALA A 118 14.41 -14.08 -0.49
CA ALA A 118 15.44 -14.03 -1.52
C ALA A 118 16.21 -15.35 -1.66
N TYR A 119 16.33 -16.15 -0.59
CA TYR A 119 16.87 -17.51 -0.67
C TYR A 119 16.02 -18.38 -1.60
N ILE A 120 14.71 -18.42 -1.37
CA ILE A 120 13.74 -19.14 -2.21
C ILE A 120 13.63 -18.48 -3.57
N GLY A 121 13.60 -17.16 -3.63
CA GLY A 121 13.50 -16.35 -4.84
C GLY A 121 14.61 -16.64 -5.87
N TRP A 122 15.79 -17.05 -5.44
CA TRP A 122 16.88 -17.39 -6.37
C TRP A 122 16.48 -18.48 -7.38
N TYR A 123 15.57 -19.39 -7.01
CA TYR A 123 15.12 -20.49 -7.86
C TYR A 123 14.22 -20.05 -9.03
N ILE A 124 13.77 -18.79 -9.10
CA ILE A 124 13.08 -18.25 -10.30
C ILE A 124 13.91 -18.37 -11.57
N LYS A 125 15.24 -18.44 -11.44
CA LYS A 125 16.20 -18.59 -12.56
C LYS A 125 16.08 -19.92 -13.28
N LYS A 126 15.43 -20.94 -12.70
CA LYS A 126 15.24 -22.27 -13.30
C LYS A 126 14.23 -22.29 -14.45
N LYS A 127 13.42 -21.25 -14.62
CA LYS A 127 12.43 -21.05 -15.70
C LYS A 127 11.45 -22.21 -15.90
N ASN A 128 11.12 -22.91 -14.81
CA ASN A 128 10.19 -24.04 -14.79
C ASN A 128 8.89 -23.67 -14.03
N TRP A 129 7.99 -24.63 -13.81
CA TRP A 129 6.76 -24.40 -13.06
C TRP A 129 7.00 -23.97 -11.60
N LEU A 130 8.06 -24.49 -10.97
CA LEU A 130 8.46 -24.05 -9.63
C LEU A 130 8.88 -22.58 -9.64
N SER A 131 9.55 -22.12 -10.70
CA SER A 131 9.91 -20.70 -10.86
C SER A 131 8.67 -19.80 -10.92
N LEU A 132 7.64 -20.24 -11.64
CA LEU A 132 6.37 -19.52 -11.70
C LEU A 132 5.67 -19.50 -10.33
N LEU A 133 5.63 -20.64 -9.63
CA LEU A 133 5.06 -20.74 -8.29
C LEU A 133 5.74 -19.78 -7.31
N ILE A 134 7.08 -19.72 -7.33
CA ILE A 134 7.86 -18.78 -6.48
C ILE A 134 7.63 -17.34 -6.88
N LEU A 135 7.39 -17.06 -8.15
CA LEU A 135 7.12 -15.71 -8.65
C LEU A 135 5.69 -15.23 -8.35
N MET A 136 4.72 -16.15 -8.17
CA MET A 136 3.31 -15.82 -7.96
C MET A 136 3.05 -14.82 -6.83
N PRO A 137 3.61 -14.93 -5.62
CA PRO A 137 3.43 -13.94 -4.58
C PRO A 137 3.82 -12.53 -5.01
N VAL A 138 4.90 -12.40 -5.77
CA VAL A 138 5.37 -11.12 -6.32
C VAL A 138 4.37 -10.58 -7.35
N LEU A 139 3.86 -11.44 -8.26
CA LEU A 139 2.88 -11.02 -9.26
C LEU A 139 1.55 -10.60 -8.62
N ILE A 140 1.11 -11.29 -7.58
CA ILE A 140 -0.10 -10.94 -6.82
C ILE A 140 0.10 -9.63 -6.07
N LEU A 141 1.26 -9.42 -5.42
CA LEU A 141 1.59 -8.16 -4.77
C LEU A 141 1.58 -6.99 -5.77
N LEU A 142 2.21 -7.17 -6.94
CA LEU A 142 2.20 -6.15 -7.99
C LEU A 142 0.78 -5.88 -8.52
N ALA A 143 -0.09 -6.90 -8.57
CA ALA A 143 -1.49 -6.74 -8.95
C ALA A 143 -2.26 -5.91 -7.91
N TYR A 144 -2.05 -6.17 -6.62
CA TYR A 144 -2.62 -5.40 -5.52
C TYR A 144 -2.23 -3.91 -5.59
N LEU A 145 -0.93 -3.63 -5.72
CA LEU A 145 -0.42 -2.27 -5.84
C LEU A 145 -0.86 -1.56 -7.13
N CYS A 146 -0.98 -2.33 -8.23
CA CYS A 146 -1.49 -1.83 -9.50
C CYS A 146 -2.97 -1.43 -9.38
N GLU A 147 -3.78 -2.19 -8.64
CA GLU A 147 -5.20 -1.89 -8.43
C GLU A 147 -5.39 -0.60 -7.64
N ASP A 148 -4.62 -0.40 -6.56
CA ASP A 148 -4.62 0.87 -5.81
C ASP A 148 -4.29 2.06 -6.73
N GLY A 149 -3.23 1.94 -7.54
CA GLY A 149 -2.87 2.96 -8.52
C GLY A 149 -3.94 3.18 -9.60
N LEU A 150 -4.62 2.12 -10.06
CA LEU A 150 -5.68 2.23 -11.08
C LEU A 150 -6.88 3.01 -10.55
N LYS A 151 -7.30 2.80 -9.31
CA LYS A 151 -8.38 3.58 -8.68
C LYS A 151 -8.06 5.07 -8.70
N HIS A 152 -6.84 5.44 -8.30
CA HIS A 152 -6.40 6.84 -8.35
C HIS A 152 -6.34 7.40 -9.77
N VAL A 153 -5.88 6.62 -10.76
CA VAL A 153 -5.86 7.04 -12.17
C VAL A 153 -7.27 7.30 -12.71
N ILE A 154 -8.25 6.47 -12.33
CA ILE A 154 -9.64 6.63 -12.77
C ILE A 154 -10.22 7.94 -12.24
N HIS A 155 -9.95 8.31 -11.00
CA HIS A 155 -10.51 9.50 -10.36
C HIS A 155 -9.68 10.77 -10.58
N GLN A 156 -8.36 10.66 -10.75
CA GLN A 156 -7.43 11.80 -10.81
C GLN A 156 -6.38 11.62 -11.92
N PHE A 157 -6.81 11.40 -13.16
CA PHE A 157 -5.88 11.32 -14.29
C PHE A 157 -5.08 12.63 -14.47
N PRO A 158 -3.73 12.57 -14.69
CA PRO A 158 -2.85 11.39 -14.85
C PRO A 158 -2.12 10.95 -13.57
N SER A 159 -2.62 11.29 -12.39
CA SER A 159 -2.00 10.90 -11.12
C SER A 159 -1.78 9.39 -11.06
N LEU A 160 -0.67 8.96 -10.50
CA LEU A 160 -0.24 7.57 -10.34
C LEU A 160 -0.15 6.70 -11.63
N LEU A 161 -0.36 7.28 -12.82
CA LEU A 161 -0.27 6.53 -14.09
C LEU A 161 1.09 5.84 -14.27
N ILE A 162 2.19 6.52 -13.91
CA ILE A 162 3.55 5.96 -14.04
C ILE A 162 3.71 4.75 -13.11
N MET A 163 3.14 4.77 -11.91
CA MET A 163 3.16 3.63 -10.97
C MET A 163 2.43 2.42 -11.57
N VAL A 164 1.23 2.62 -12.13
CA VAL A 164 0.47 1.56 -12.80
C VAL A 164 1.25 0.96 -13.96
N VAL A 165 1.79 1.81 -14.83
CA VAL A 165 2.63 1.37 -15.96
C VAL A 165 3.84 0.60 -15.46
N PHE A 166 4.48 1.02 -14.39
CA PHE A 166 5.63 0.36 -13.79
C PHE A 166 5.27 -1.03 -13.24
N CYS A 167 4.14 -1.19 -12.56
CA CYS A 167 3.65 -2.50 -12.09
C CYS A 167 3.39 -3.45 -13.27
N VAL A 168 2.66 -3.01 -14.30
CA VAL A 168 2.37 -3.80 -15.50
C VAL A 168 3.66 -4.19 -16.23
N LEU A 169 4.59 -3.25 -16.35
CA LEU A 169 5.88 -3.50 -16.99
C LEU A 169 6.71 -4.54 -16.21
N GLN A 170 6.71 -4.49 -14.87
CA GLN A 170 7.37 -5.48 -14.04
C GLN A 170 6.78 -6.88 -14.26
N VAL A 171 5.45 -7.03 -14.22
CA VAL A 171 4.78 -8.31 -14.49
C VAL A 171 5.22 -8.87 -15.85
N PHE A 172 5.19 -8.03 -16.89
CA PHE A 172 5.61 -8.43 -18.22
C PHE A 172 7.10 -8.84 -18.27
N LEU A 173 8.00 -8.04 -17.68
CA LEU A 173 9.44 -8.30 -17.65
C LEU A 173 9.77 -9.60 -16.89
N TYR A 174 9.10 -9.84 -15.76
CA TYR A 174 9.34 -11.03 -14.96
C TYR A 174 8.86 -12.29 -15.67
N LEU A 175 7.66 -12.26 -16.26
CA LEU A 175 7.15 -13.38 -17.05
C LEU A 175 8.01 -13.63 -18.30
N TYR A 176 8.47 -12.60 -18.96
CA TYR A 176 9.35 -12.73 -20.12
C TYR A 176 10.69 -13.36 -19.74
N THR A 177 11.27 -12.97 -18.60
CA THR A 177 12.61 -13.35 -18.17
C THR A 177 12.67 -14.72 -17.48
N PHE A 178 11.69 -14.99 -16.60
CA PHE A 178 11.74 -16.13 -15.67
C PHE A 178 10.80 -17.29 -16.04
N THR A 179 10.09 -17.18 -17.16
CA THR A 179 9.30 -18.29 -17.70
C THR A 179 9.72 -18.62 -19.13
N GLU A 180 9.65 -19.92 -19.50
CA GLU A 180 10.04 -20.39 -20.82
C GLU A 180 8.81 -20.71 -21.68
N LYS A 181 7.85 -21.48 -21.13
CA LYS A 181 6.69 -21.98 -21.85
C LYS A 181 5.61 -20.92 -21.99
N ALA A 182 4.91 -20.88 -23.13
CA ALA A 182 3.77 -19.99 -23.34
C ALA A 182 2.67 -20.17 -22.28
N SER A 183 2.38 -21.43 -21.87
CA SER A 183 1.41 -21.73 -20.83
C SER A 183 1.75 -21.10 -19.47
N GLN A 184 3.04 -21.06 -19.11
CA GLN A 184 3.49 -20.37 -17.89
C GLN A 184 3.25 -18.86 -17.97
N LYS A 185 3.52 -18.23 -19.13
CA LYS A 185 3.30 -16.80 -19.35
C LYS A 185 1.81 -16.46 -19.29
N ILE A 186 0.98 -17.30 -19.91
CA ILE A 186 -0.49 -17.09 -19.90
C ILE A 186 -1.03 -17.19 -18.46
N ILE A 187 -0.70 -18.25 -17.72
CA ILE A 187 -1.16 -18.42 -16.34
C ILE A 187 -0.60 -17.30 -15.46
N GLY A 188 0.70 -16.97 -15.62
CA GLY A 188 1.34 -15.89 -14.87
C GLY A 188 0.75 -14.50 -15.14
N ALA A 189 0.15 -14.29 -16.31
CA ALA A 189 -0.57 -13.04 -16.62
C ALA A 189 -2.03 -13.07 -16.18
N LEU A 190 -2.71 -14.22 -16.31
CA LEU A 190 -4.11 -14.37 -15.95
C LEU A 190 -4.35 -14.22 -14.44
N VAL A 191 -3.45 -14.76 -13.60
CA VAL A 191 -3.63 -14.68 -12.14
C VAL A 191 -3.62 -13.23 -11.64
N PRO A 192 -2.60 -12.39 -11.90
CA PRO A 192 -2.66 -10.99 -11.48
C PRO A 192 -3.81 -10.21 -12.11
N ALA A 193 -4.16 -10.48 -13.38
CA ALA A 193 -5.32 -9.85 -14.01
C ALA A 193 -6.64 -10.24 -13.33
N ALA A 194 -6.79 -11.51 -12.93
CA ALA A 194 -7.95 -11.97 -12.17
C ALA A 194 -8.00 -11.34 -10.76
N VAL A 195 -6.86 -11.19 -10.10
CA VAL A 195 -6.78 -10.51 -8.80
C VAL A 195 -7.25 -9.07 -8.92
N ILE A 196 -6.76 -8.31 -9.90
CA ILE A 196 -7.22 -6.93 -10.15
C ILE A 196 -8.72 -6.89 -10.42
N ALA A 197 -9.21 -7.77 -11.31
CA ALA A 197 -10.63 -7.80 -11.65
C ALA A 197 -11.50 -8.12 -10.43
N VAL A 198 -11.11 -9.09 -9.62
CA VAL A 198 -11.84 -9.44 -8.38
C VAL A 198 -11.84 -8.26 -7.41
N MET A 199 -10.70 -7.61 -7.19
CA MET A 199 -10.60 -6.47 -6.27
C MET A 199 -11.39 -5.24 -6.73
N LEU A 200 -11.49 -5.02 -8.05
CA LEU A 200 -12.32 -3.95 -8.61
C LEU A 200 -13.82 -4.24 -8.55
N LEU A 201 -14.21 -5.53 -8.54
CA LEU A 201 -15.60 -5.96 -8.51
C LEU A 201 -16.14 -6.23 -7.10
N LEU A 202 -15.25 -6.52 -6.15
CA LEU A 202 -15.68 -6.73 -4.76
C LEU A 202 -16.13 -5.41 -4.14
N PRO A 203 -17.29 -5.41 -3.43
CA PRO A 203 -17.67 -4.25 -2.64
C PRO A 203 -16.58 -3.94 -1.63
N LYS A 204 -16.25 -2.66 -1.49
CA LYS A 204 -15.28 -2.24 -0.47
C LYS A 204 -15.89 -2.46 0.91
N ASN A 205 -15.25 -3.29 1.72
CA ASN A 205 -15.53 -3.28 3.15
C ASN A 205 -14.98 -1.98 3.72
N VAL A 206 -15.87 -1.18 4.22
CA VAL A 206 -15.56 0.03 4.96
C VAL A 206 -15.42 -0.38 6.42
N ASP A 207 -14.26 -0.22 7.01
CA ASP A 207 -14.04 -0.48 8.42
C ASP A 207 -13.12 0.61 8.99
N PHE A 208 -13.73 1.71 9.40
CA PHE A 208 -13.01 2.78 10.07
C PHE A 208 -13.89 3.42 11.15
N SER A 209 -13.25 3.98 12.16
CA SER A 209 -13.93 4.74 13.20
C SER A 209 -13.58 6.23 13.12
N SER A 210 -14.55 7.07 13.31
CA SER A 210 -14.39 8.52 13.35
C SER A 210 -15.23 9.13 14.47
N SER A 211 -14.66 10.08 15.19
CA SER A 211 -15.39 10.89 16.16
C SER A 211 -15.78 12.20 15.49
N GLN A 212 -17.08 12.51 15.51
CA GLN A 212 -17.65 13.68 14.87
C GLN A 212 -18.48 14.51 15.85
N PHE A 213 -18.42 15.83 15.70
CA PHE A 213 -19.38 16.72 16.37
C PHE A 213 -20.71 16.69 15.61
N LEU A 214 -21.80 16.79 16.36
CA LEU A 214 -23.13 16.93 15.76
C LEU A 214 -23.33 18.35 15.22
N PRO A 215 -24.04 18.53 14.08
CA PRO A 215 -24.19 19.84 13.43
C PRO A 215 -24.74 20.93 14.33
N ASP A 216 -25.69 20.57 15.22
CA ASP A 216 -26.38 21.51 16.11
C ASP A 216 -25.75 21.64 17.50
N ASN A 217 -24.58 21.00 17.72
CA ASN A 217 -23.88 20.91 19.02
C ASN A 217 -24.84 20.69 20.20
N PRO A 218 -25.71 19.66 20.19
CA PRO A 218 -26.61 19.41 21.27
C PRO A 218 -25.85 19.08 22.54
N VAL A 219 -26.26 19.66 23.65
CA VAL A 219 -25.73 19.32 24.99
C VAL A 219 -26.38 18.01 25.42
N LEU A 220 -25.65 16.90 25.35
CA LEU A 220 -26.14 15.56 25.69
C LEU A 220 -25.80 15.21 27.13
N THR A 221 -26.70 14.47 27.78
CA THR A 221 -26.48 13.94 29.13
C THR A 221 -25.96 12.51 29.07
N GLU A 222 -25.51 11.98 30.23
CA GLU A 222 -25.06 10.58 30.34
C GLU A 222 -26.15 9.54 30.06
N ASN A 223 -27.43 9.98 30.07
CA ASN A 223 -28.62 9.12 29.87
C ASN A 223 -29.12 9.20 28.41
N ALA A 224 -28.42 9.82 27.50
CA ALA A 224 -28.82 9.89 26.11
C ALA A 224 -28.82 8.50 25.47
N GLU A 225 -29.99 8.06 24.99
CA GLU A 225 -30.15 6.81 24.26
C GLU A 225 -30.05 7.05 22.76
N MET A 226 -29.43 6.13 22.05
CA MET A 226 -29.25 6.23 20.61
C MET A 226 -29.82 5.01 19.90
N THR A 227 -30.49 5.27 18.78
CA THR A 227 -30.97 4.22 17.86
C THR A 227 -30.47 4.52 16.45
N VAL A 228 -29.97 3.49 15.76
CA VAL A 228 -29.49 3.55 14.38
C VAL A 228 -30.41 2.71 13.49
N ASP A 229 -30.86 3.29 12.37
CA ASP A 229 -31.83 2.61 11.48
C ASP A 229 -31.20 1.43 10.77
N ASN A 230 -29.94 1.53 10.36
CA ASN A 230 -29.23 0.43 9.68
C ASN A 230 -27.81 0.23 10.23
N THR A 231 -27.67 -0.68 11.18
CA THR A 231 -26.38 -1.08 11.77
C THR A 231 -25.44 -1.79 10.79
N GLY A 232 -25.94 -2.26 9.65
CA GLY A 232 -25.08 -2.79 8.58
C GLY A 232 -24.25 -1.71 7.86
N ILE A 233 -24.61 -0.43 7.99
CA ILE A 233 -23.85 0.70 7.45
C ILE A 233 -22.90 1.26 8.50
N ALA A 234 -23.38 1.50 9.72
CA ALA A 234 -22.56 1.98 10.83
C ALA A 234 -23.15 1.61 12.19
N ASP A 235 -22.26 1.39 13.14
CA ASP A 235 -22.58 1.47 14.56
C ASP A 235 -22.22 2.87 15.06
N ILE A 236 -23.09 3.46 15.87
CA ILE A 236 -22.90 4.81 16.38
C ILE A 236 -23.08 4.80 17.90
N SER A 237 -22.23 5.51 18.61
CA SER A 237 -22.31 5.67 20.06
C SER A 237 -21.99 7.11 20.48
N VAL A 238 -22.59 7.58 21.54
CA VAL A 238 -22.26 8.87 22.13
C VAL A 238 -20.93 8.77 22.87
N SER A 239 -20.03 9.73 22.64
CA SER A 239 -18.74 9.83 23.32
C SER A 239 -18.62 11.22 23.93
N GLY A 240 -18.49 11.30 25.25
CA GLY A 240 -18.48 12.56 25.99
C GLY A 240 -19.89 13.08 26.32
N THR A 241 -19.93 14.02 27.21
CA THR A 241 -21.17 14.66 27.72
C THR A 241 -21.01 16.18 27.78
N GLY A 242 -22.09 16.91 27.73
CA GLY A 242 -22.05 18.36 27.80
C GLY A 242 -21.73 19.03 26.46
N GLU A 243 -21.02 20.15 26.50
CA GLU A 243 -20.66 20.94 25.31
C GLU A 243 -19.63 20.24 24.39
N ASP A 244 -18.89 19.26 24.89
CA ASP A 244 -17.90 18.48 24.16
C ASP A 244 -18.46 17.13 23.66
N SER A 245 -19.81 17.00 23.58
CA SER A 245 -20.46 15.77 23.12
C SER A 245 -20.10 15.47 21.67
N THR A 246 -19.54 14.29 21.43
CA THR A 246 -19.23 13.76 20.11
C THR A 246 -19.92 12.43 19.89
N VAL A 247 -20.11 12.05 18.65
CA VAL A 247 -20.55 10.71 18.27
C VAL A 247 -19.37 9.94 17.69
N LEU A 248 -19.14 8.75 18.21
CA LEU A 248 -18.19 7.78 17.65
C LEU A 248 -18.96 6.94 16.64
N ILE A 249 -18.53 6.99 15.39
CA ILE A 249 -19.12 6.27 14.28
C ILE A 249 -18.12 5.18 13.85
N GLN A 250 -18.56 3.93 13.94
CA GLN A 250 -17.85 2.78 13.36
C GLN A 250 -18.54 2.43 12.04
N ALA A 251 -17.91 2.77 10.94
CA ALA A 251 -18.43 2.52 9.59
C ALA A 251 -18.14 1.08 9.15
N HIS A 252 -19.14 0.41 8.55
CA HIS A 252 -19.06 -0.96 8.04
C HIS A 252 -19.31 -1.05 6.53
N ALA A 253 -20.07 -0.09 5.97
CA ALA A 253 -20.36 -0.02 4.55
C ALA A 253 -20.56 1.43 4.09
N TYR A 254 -20.35 1.69 2.78
CA TYR A 254 -20.81 2.93 2.16
C TYR A 254 -22.32 2.92 2.01
N GLY A 255 -22.95 4.06 2.23
CA GLY A 255 -24.40 4.22 2.10
C GLY A 255 -24.95 5.32 2.99
N ASP A 256 -26.26 5.46 2.92
CA ASP A 256 -27.02 6.42 3.73
C ASP A 256 -27.78 5.65 4.82
N THR A 257 -27.72 6.16 6.04
CA THR A 257 -28.55 5.69 7.17
C THR A 257 -29.01 6.91 7.99
N SER A 258 -29.87 6.68 8.96
CA SER A 258 -30.21 7.71 9.93
C SER A 258 -30.08 7.19 11.35
N PHE A 259 -29.94 8.10 12.27
CA PHE A 259 -29.91 7.79 13.70
C PHE A 259 -30.66 8.85 14.50
N THR A 260 -31.18 8.41 15.62
CA THR A 260 -31.95 9.25 16.54
C THR A 260 -31.29 9.20 17.91
N ILE A 261 -31.15 10.36 18.55
CA ILE A 261 -30.68 10.51 19.92
C ILE A 261 -31.87 11.01 20.74
N ILE A 262 -32.21 10.28 21.81
CA ILE A 262 -33.22 10.64 22.76
C ILE A 262 -32.52 10.98 24.07
N ASP A 263 -32.69 12.23 24.55
CA ASP A 263 -32.11 12.71 25.79
C ASP A 263 -33.18 13.39 26.62
N GLY A 264 -33.77 12.64 27.55
CA GLY A 264 -34.95 13.03 28.32
C GLY A 264 -36.17 13.27 27.42
N ASP A 265 -36.69 14.48 27.40
CA ASP A 265 -37.84 14.87 26.56
C ASP A 265 -37.45 15.40 25.18
N LYS A 266 -36.14 15.41 24.86
CA LYS A 266 -35.63 15.92 23.58
C LYS A 266 -35.28 14.77 22.66
N GLU A 267 -35.65 14.92 21.39
CA GLU A 267 -35.33 13.99 20.32
C GLU A 267 -34.57 14.73 19.22
N TYR A 268 -33.42 14.18 18.83
CA TYR A 268 -32.57 14.71 17.76
C TYR A 268 -32.43 13.67 16.68
N GLN A 269 -32.77 14.01 15.45
CA GLN A 269 -32.71 13.12 14.31
C GLN A 269 -31.65 13.60 13.30
N TYR A 270 -30.80 12.67 12.83
CA TYR A 270 -29.74 12.95 11.91
C TYR A 270 -29.71 11.96 10.75
N ASN A 271 -29.34 12.45 9.57
CA ASN A 271 -28.95 11.62 8.45
C ASN A 271 -27.43 11.46 8.48
N LEU A 272 -26.96 10.25 8.26
CA LEU A 272 -25.56 9.89 8.14
C LEU A 272 -25.31 9.35 6.74
N ARG A 273 -24.34 9.93 6.05
CA ARG A 273 -23.84 9.45 4.77
C ARG A 273 -22.38 9.08 4.90
N ILE A 274 -22.08 7.81 4.55
CA ILE A 274 -20.71 7.30 4.45
C ILE A 274 -20.41 7.09 2.98
N TYR A 275 -19.42 7.79 2.46
CA TYR A 275 -19.10 7.76 1.04
C TYR A 275 -17.59 7.85 0.81
N GLU A 276 -17.17 7.49 -0.39
CA GLU A 276 -15.81 7.69 -0.86
C GLU A 276 -15.77 8.99 -1.66
N ASP A 277 -14.87 9.89 -1.30
CA ASP A 277 -14.65 11.12 -2.06
C ASP A 277 -13.90 10.84 -3.38
N ASP A 278 -13.75 11.88 -4.21
CA ASP A 278 -13.04 11.79 -5.50
C ASP A 278 -11.55 11.42 -5.36
N LEU A 279 -11.02 11.45 -4.13
CA LEU A 279 -9.64 11.08 -3.79
C LEU A 279 -9.51 9.62 -3.36
N GLY A 280 -10.63 8.89 -3.26
CA GLY A 280 -10.67 7.54 -2.74
C GLY A 280 -10.60 7.47 -1.21
N THR A 281 -10.82 8.60 -0.52
CA THR A 281 -10.82 8.68 0.95
C THR A 281 -12.25 8.50 1.46
N SER A 282 -12.41 7.67 2.47
CA SER A 282 -13.71 7.49 3.13
C SER A 282 -14.06 8.73 3.93
N GLN A 283 -15.23 9.28 3.68
CA GLN A 283 -15.78 10.48 4.32
C GLN A 283 -17.09 10.17 5.04
N ILE A 284 -17.34 10.94 6.08
CA ILE A 284 -18.60 10.93 6.83
C ILE A 284 -19.22 12.31 6.75
N ASP A 285 -20.48 12.36 6.40
CA ASP A 285 -21.30 13.57 6.43
C ASP A 285 -22.52 13.34 7.32
N ILE A 286 -22.75 14.26 8.27
CA ILE A 286 -23.88 14.24 9.20
C ILE A 286 -24.69 15.50 8.97
N THR A 287 -25.98 15.34 8.73
CA THR A 287 -26.92 16.45 8.56
C THR A 287 -28.11 16.30 9.53
N ALA A 288 -28.53 17.39 10.17
CA ALA A 288 -29.74 17.40 10.97
C ALA A 288 -30.97 17.18 10.07
N LYS A 289 -31.97 16.48 10.58
CA LYS A 289 -33.17 16.09 9.83
C LYS A 289 -34.31 17.09 10.07
#